data_e20196ff45ebf2faec974428ab75f012
#
_entry.id   e20196ff45ebf2faec974428ab75f012
#
_cell.length_a   1.000
_cell.length_b   1.000
_cell.length_c   1.000
_cell.angle_alpha   90.00
_cell.angle_beta   90.00
_cell.angle_gamma   90.00
#
_symmetry.space_group_name_H-M   'P 1'
#
loop_
_entity.id
_entity.type
_entity.pdbx_description
1 polymer ?
#
loop_
_entity_poly.entity_id
_entity_poly.type
_entity_poly.pdbx_seq_one_letter_code
_entity_poly.pdbx_strand_id
1 'polypeptide(L)'
;MLGDQRFSRAAAAAAGLDEPRTSPQTVGPGVILSMDPPEHSRIRRLAGKAFTHRNVERLRPKAKQVANELVDRMVEQGSPVDLIENFASPLPVAMICTLLGVPVADQHRFLVWSEVFASSTTLTAEETQERLGSLVQYMSELLRQRQEEPADDLLSGLVLARDQDDRFTAEEILSLAIVLLGAGHENITSQIPNFVYTLLRHPDELARLRADPELVPQAVEELMRYIPLGLGPVLARYALVDVEVGGVLVRAGEPVVASLGSANRDEDVFERADELDLTRQPGPHVGFGHGAHHCLGAALARMEMQIAVETLLERFPELRIAVPDEDLKWRTGTFMRSVVELPITW
;
A
#
# COMPACT_ATOMS: atom_id res chain seq x y z
N MET A 1 -21.39 4.62 -2.91
CA MET A 1 -20.72 4.11 -4.10
C MET A 1 -19.74 2.97 -3.76
N LEU A 2 -18.73 3.13 -2.90
CA LEU A 2 -17.71 2.08 -2.64
C LEU A 2 -18.27 0.77 -2.05
N GLY A 3 -19.35 0.80 -1.29
CA GLY A 3 -20.04 -0.37 -0.76
C GLY A 3 -21.28 -0.81 -1.58
N ASP A 4 -21.59 -0.13 -2.68
CA ASP A 4 -22.80 -0.36 -3.47
C ASP A 4 -22.50 -1.31 -4.64
N GLN A 5 -23.18 -2.45 -4.69
CA GLN A 5 -23.00 -3.48 -5.70
C GLN A 5 -23.45 -3.06 -7.12
N ARG A 6 -24.15 -1.94 -7.25
CA ARG A 6 -24.49 -1.37 -8.56
C ARG A 6 -23.28 -0.78 -9.29
N PHE A 7 -22.13 -0.65 -8.61
CA PHE A 7 -20.88 -0.16 -9.17
C PHE A 7 -19.82 -1.26 -9.19
N SER A 8 -19.45 -1.69 -10.38
CA SER A 8 -18.62 -2.86 -10.67
C SER A 8 -17.18 -2.50 -10.96
N ARG A 9 -16.24 -3.28 -10.42
CA ARG A 9 -14.84 -3.30 -10.81
C ARG A 9 -14.57 -4.21 -11.99
N ALA A 10 -15.28 -5.34 -12.06
CA ALA A 10 -15.16 -6.28 -13.18
C ALA A 10 -15.61 -5.65 -14.51
N ALA A 11 -16.69 -4.86 -14.48
CA ALA A 11 -17.14 -4.11 -15.65
C ALA A 11 -16.08 -3.09 -16.12
N ALA A 12 -15.34 -2.44 -15.20
CA ALA A 12 -14.23 -1.55 -15.54
C ALA A 12 -13.12 -2.31 -16.28
N ALA A 13 -12.73 -3.47 -15.77
CA ALA A 13 -11.70 -4.32 -16.38
C ALA A 13 -12.13 -4.86 -17.76
N ALA A 14 -13.43 -5.19 -17.93
CA ALA A 14 -13.98 -5.68 -19.18
C ALA A 14 -14.14 -4.60 -20.26
N ALA A 15 -14.35 -3.35 -19.84
CA ALA A 15 -14.55 -2.22 -20.76
C ALA A 15 -13.29 -1.90 -21.58
N GLY A 16 -12.13 -2.45 -21.23
CA GLY A 16 -10.88 -2.28 -21.98
C GLY A 16 -10.46 -0.81 -22.10
N LEU A 17 -11.06 0.07 -21.29
CA LEU A 17 -10.65 1.45 -21.26
C LEU A 17 -9.25 1.45 -20.67
N ASP A 18 -8.30 1.82 -21.51
CA ASP A 18 -6.99 2.27 -21.11
C ASP A 18 -7.20 3.34 -20.03
N GLU A 19 -7.31 2.89 -18.79
CA GLU A 19 -7.08 3.79 -17.68
C GLU A 19 -5.61 4.17 -17.82
N PRO A 20 -5.28 5.36 -18.34
CA PRO A 20 -3.92 5.66 -18.80
C PRO A 20 -2.89 5.73 -17.67
N ARG A 21 -3.25 5.23 -16.47
CA ARG A 21 -2.48 5.38 -15.23
C ARG A 21 -2.50 4.16 -14.32
N THR A 22 -3.09 3.03 -14.72
CA THR A 22 -3.01 1.79 -13.96
C THR A 22 -2.11 0.81 -14.69
N SER A 23 -1.17 0.20 -13.96
CA SER A 23 -0.37 -0.89 -14.51
C SER A 23 -1.30 -2.05 -14.90
N PRO A 24 -1.25 -2.57 -16.13
CA PRO A 24 -2.03 -3.73 -16.56
C PRO A 24 -1.87 -4.95 -15.64
N GLN A 25 -0.77 -5.01 -14.89
CA GLN A 25 -0.45 -6.09 -13.95
C GLN A 25 -1.26 -6.00 -12.64
N THR A 26 -1.74 -4.81 -12.30
CA THR A 26 -2.57 -4.59 -11.11
C THR A 26 -4.06 -4.52 -11.43
N VAL A 27 -4.42 -4.35 -12.69
CA VAL A 27 -5.81 -4.23 -13.14
C VAL A 27 -5.98 -5.05 -14.43
N GLY A 28 -6.72 -6.14 -14.36
CA GLY A 28 -7.00 -7.00 -15.51
C GLY A 28 -7.88 -8.18 -15.12
N PRO A 29 -8.38 -8.95 -16.10
CA PRO A 29 -9.14 -10.17 -15.83
C PRO A 29 -8.33 -11.12 -14.93
N GLY A 30 -8.96 -11.67 -13.89
CA GLY A 30 -8.32 -12.59 -12.95
C GLY A 30 -7.55 -11.92 -11.80
N VAL A 31 -7.44 -10.60 -11.79
CA VAL A 31 -6.80 -9.85 -10.70
C VAL A 31 -7.85 -9.47 -9.66
N ILE A 32 -7.58 -9.73 -8.37
CA ILE A 32 -8.55 -9.49 -7.28
C ILE A 32 -9.08 -8.04 -7.23
N LEU A 33 -8.28 -7.06 -7.63
CA LEU A 33 -8.66 -5.65 -7.70
C LEU A 33 -9.69 -5.36 -8.80
N SER A 34 -9.83 -6.26 -9.75
CA SER A 34 -10.75 -6.16 -10.90
C SER A 34 -11.90 -7.16 -10.84
N MET A 35 -12.15 -7.76 -9.70
CA MET A 35 -13.23 -8.71 -9.49
C MET A 35 -14.38 -8.09 -8.72
N ASP A 36 -15.57 -8.65 -8.88
CA ASP A 36 -16.74 -8.40 -8.05
C ASP A 36 -17.14 -9.66 -7.26
N PRO A 37 -17.96 -9.54 -6.21
CA PRO A 37 -18.60 -10.71 -5.60
C PRO A 37 -19.42 -11.50 -6.65
N PRO A 38 -19.43 -12.86 -6.58
CA PRO A 38 -18.95 -13.72 -5.50
C PRO A 38 -17.47 -14.10 -5.57
N GLU A 39 -16.82 -14.04 -6.75
CA GLU A 39 -15.42 -14.49 -6.97
C GLU A 39 -14.45 -13.70 -6.10
N HIS A 40 -14.59 -12.37 -6.10
CA HIS A 40 -13.83 -11.50 -5.23
C HIS A 40 -13.93 -11.93 -3.75
N SER A 41 -15.15 -12.20 -3.28
CA SER A 41 -15.40 -12.58 -1.88
C SER A 41 -14.74 -13.91 -1.52
N ARG A 42 -14.70 -14.85 -2.46
CA ARG A 42 -14.05 -16.15 -2.31
C ARG A 42 -12.54 -15.97 -2.09
N ILE A 43 -11.85 -15.29 -3.00
CA ILE A 43 -10.40 -15.07 -2.94
C ILE A 43 -10.06 -14.23 -1.71
N ARG A 44 -10.79 -13.14 -1.47
CA ARG A 44 -10.56 -12.25 -0.34
C ARG A 44 -10.67 -12.95 1.03
N ARG A 45 -11.68 -13.83 1.20
CA ARG A 45 -11.86 -14.57 2.45
C ARG A 45 -10.67 -15.48 2.76
N LEU A 46 -10.10 -16.09 1.74
CA LEU A 46 -8.97 -17.00 1.90
C LEU A 46 -7.67 -16.22 2.18
N ALA A 47 -7.38 -15.18 1.38
CA ALA A 47 -6.25 -14.30 1.61
C ALA A 47 -6.33 -13.58 2.97
N GLY A 48 -7.54 -13.17 3.37
CA GLY A 48 -7.78 -12.45 4.63
C GLY A 48 -7.35 -13.19 5.90
N LYS A 49 -7.25 -14.53 5.84
CA LYS A 49 -6.75 -15.32 6.98
C LYS A 49 -5.31 -14.94 7.38
N ALA A 50 -4.47 -14.58 6.41
CA ALA A 50 -3.09 -14.16 6.67
C ALA A 50 -2.99 -12.74 7.23
N PHE A 51 -3.95 -11.87 6.89
CA PHE A 51 -3.97 -10.45 7.29
C PHE A 51 -4.82 -10.18 8.54
N THR A 52 -5.13 -11.21 9.34
CA THR A 52 -5.78 -11.00 10.63
C THR A 52 -4.86 -10.21 11.57
N HIS A 53 -5.45 -9.39 12.45
CA HIS A 53 -4.68 -8.62 13.44
C HIS A 53 -3.67 -9.50 14.20
N ARG A 54 -4.08 -10.70 14.63
CA ARG A 54 -3.20 -11.64 15.34
C ARG A 54 -1.96 -12.04 14.52
N ASN A 55 -2.13 -12.33 13.23
CA ASN A 55 -1.04 -12.74 12.36
C ASN A 55 -0.12 -11.57 12.04
N VAL A 56 -0.68 -10.38 11.85
CA VAL A 56 0.10 -9.16 11.63
C VAL A 56 0.92 -8.81 12.87
N GLU A 57 0.35 -8.88 14.07
CA GLU A 57 1.10 -8.58 15.30
C GLU A 57 2.27 -9.56 15.55
N ARG A 58 2.20 -10.79 15.06
CA ARG A 58 3.35 -11.72 15.09
C ARG A 58 4.53 -11.24 14.26
N LEU A 59 4.29 -10.38 13.26
CA LEU A 59 5.34 -9.79 12.41
C LEU A 59 5.97 -8.53 13.05
N ARG A 60 5.34 -7.90 14.04
CA ARG A 60 5.81 -6.66 14.67
C ARG A 60 7.26 -6.74 15.18
N PRO A 61 7.71 -7.82 15.88
CA PRO A 61 9.11 -7.93 16.31
C PRO A 61 10.09 -7.93 15.12
N LYS A 62 9.72 -8.60 14.01
CA LYS A 62 10.54 -8.63 12.81
C LYS A 62 10.58 -7.27 12.12
N ALA A 63 9.46 -6.58 12.04
CA ALA A 63 9.38 -5.24 11.47
C ALA A 63 10.24 -4.23 12.29
N LYS A 64 10.17 -4.28 13.63
CA LYS A 64 11.03 -3.47 14.49
C LYS A 64 12.51 -3.79 14.30
N GLN A 65 12.87 -5.06 14.18
CA GLN A 65 14.24 -5.47 13.89
C GLN A 65 14.73 -4.88 12.56
N VAL A 66 13.95 -5.05 11.48
CA VAL A 66 14.30 -4.54 10.15
C VAL A 66 14.42 -3.01 10.17
N ALA A 67 13.47 -2.29 10.79
CA ALA A 67 13.51 -0.84 10.89
C ALA A 67 14.78 -0.35 11.61
N ASN A 68 15.19 -0.98 12.71
CA ASN A 68 16.41 -0.64 13.42
C ASN A 68 17.68 -0.94 12.60
N GLU A 69 17.74 -2.10 11.93
CA GLU A 69 18.85 -2.44 11.03
C GLU A 69 19.01 -1.43 9.88
N LEU A 70 17.89 -0.90 9.36
CA LEU A 70 17.89 0.14 8.33
C LEU A 70 18.45 1.45 8.89
N VAL A 71 17.98 1.86 10.06
CA VAL A 71 18.47 3.08 10.73
C VAL A 71 19.96 2.96 11.09
N ASP A 72 20.41 1.79 11.57
CA ASP A 72 21.83 1.57 11.86
C ASP A 72 22.70 1.79 10.62
N ARG A 73 22.26 1.28 9.46
CA ARG A 73 22.95 1.52 8.17
C ARG A 73 22.93 3.00 7.77
N MET A 74 21.83 3.71 8.01
CA MET A 74 21.76 5.15 7.75
C MET A 74 22.78 5.91 8.63
N VAL A 75 22.90 5.54 9.90
CA VAL A 75 23.89 6.13 10.82
C VAL A 75 25.33 5.83 10.36
N GLU A 76 25.61 4.61 9.91
CA GLU A 76 26.93 4.23 9.38
C GLU A 76 27.28 4.99 8.10
N GLN A 77 26.28 5.22 7.22
CA GLN A 77 26.46 6.00 5.99
C GLN A 77 26.72 7.47 6.27
N GLY A 78 26.14 8.01 7.33
CA GLY A 78 26.22 9.42 7.71
C GLY A 78 25.22 10.30 6.99
N SER A 79 24.81 11.36 7.67
CA SER A 79 23.84 12.36 7.20
C SER A 79 24.47 13.34 6.18
N PRO A 80 23.77 13.83 5.14
CA PRO A 80 22.37 13.51 4.81
C PRO A 80 22.22 12.20 4.03
N VAL A 81 21.05 11.56 4.16
CA VAL A 81 20.66 10.36 3.37
C VAL A 81 19.26 10.52 2.77
N ASP A 82 18.98 9.83 1.69
CA ASP A 82 17.61 9.74 1.18
C ASP A 82 16.80 8.73 1.99
N LEU A 83 15.70 9.21 2.61
CA LEU A 83 14.81 8.39 3.41
C LEU A 83 14.12 7.29 2.59
N ILE A 84 13.83 7.56 1.32
CA ILE A 84 13.09 6.61 0.47
C ILE A 84 13.97 5.40 0.20
N GLU A 85 15.17 5.61 -0.32
CA GLU A 85 16.10 4.56 -0.69
C GLU A 85 16.56 3.75 0.54
N ASN A 86 16.86 4.45 1.65
CA ASN A 86 17.53 3.84 2.79
C ASN A 86 16.57 3.25 3.83
N PHE A 87 15.29 3.64 3.81
CA PHE A 87 14.33 3.21 4.82
C PHE A 87 12.93 2.89 4.27
N ALA A 88 12.28 3.85 3.58
CA ALA A 88 10.87 3.73 3.24
C ALA A 88 10.57 2.65 2.18
N SER A 89 11.52 2.37 1.29
CA SER A 89 11.39 1.29 0.30
C SER A 89 11.81 -0.08 0.85
N PRO A 90 12.97 -0.24 1.51
CA PRO A 90 13.39 -1.56 1.99
C PRO A 90 12.53 -2.13 3.12
N LEU A 91 11.93 -1.31 3.99
CA LEU A 91 11.09 -1.82 5.08
C LEU A 91 9.87 -2.62 4.58
N PRO A 92 8.96 -2.05 3.77
CA PRO A 92 7.79 -2.80 3.30
C PRO A 92 8.16 -3.98 2.38
N VAL A 93 9.23 -3.88 1.59
CA VAL A 93 9.70 -5.02 0.80
C VAL A 93 10.11 -6.18 1.71
N ALA A 94 10.88 -5.92 2.75
CA ALA A 94 11.26 -6.95 3.71
C ALA A 94 10.02 -7.59 4.38
N MET A 95 9.01 -6.79 4.71
CA MET A 95 7.80 -7.28 5.38
C MET A 95 6.91 -8.10 4.46
N ILE A 96 6.62 -7.62 3.24
CA ILE A 96 5.80 -8.39 2.30
C ILE A 96 6.51 -9.67 1.84
N CYS A 97 7.82 -9.63 1.65
CA CYS A 97 8.63 -10.81 1.36
C CYS A 97 8.60 -11.82 2.51
N THR A 98 8.69 -11.35 3.76
CA THR A 98 8.57 -12.21 4.95
C THR A 98 7.19 -12.88 5.01
N LEU A 99 6.13 -12.12 4.75
CA LEU A 99 4.76 -12.65 4.73
C LEU A 99 4.57 -13.71 3.64
N LEU A 100 5.13 -13.50 2.46
CA LEU A 100 5.07 -14.43 1.32
C LEU A 100 6.02 -15.62 1.45
N GLY A 101 6.93 -15.62 2.43
CA GLY A 101 7.91 -16.69 2.61
C GLY A 101 9.12 -16.60 1.67
N VAL A 102 9.43 -15.40 1.14
CA VAL A 102 10.62 -15.16 0.30
C VAL A 102 11.88 -15.17 1.17
N PRO A 103 12.91 -15.96 0.82
CA PRO A 103 14.18 -15.97 1.52
C PRO A 103 14.82 -14.57 1.59
N VAL A 104 15.44 -14.23 2.73
CA VAL A 104 16.07 -12.93 2.96
C VAL A 104 17.11 -12.61 1.88
N ALA A 105 17.88 -13.62 1.43
CA ALA A 105 18.89 -13.45 0.39
C ALA A 105 18.34 -12.96 -0.96
N ASP A 106 17.07 -13.23 -1.24
CA ASP A 106 16.42 -12.88 -2.50
C ASP A 106 15.63 -11.55 -2.43
N GLN A 107 15.41 -10.99 -1.23
CA GLN A 107 14.56 -9.79 -1.05
C GLN A 107 15.03 -8.59 -1.87
N HIS A 108 16.35 -8.44 -2.08
CA HIS A 108 16.92 -7.37 -2.90
C HIS A 108 16.42 -7.40 -4.36
N ARG A 109 16.08 -8.56 -4.91
CA ARG A 109 15.56 -8.73 -6.29
C ARG A 109 14.17 -8.10 -6.41
N PHE A 110 13.39 -8.13 -5.31
CA PHE A 110 12.04 -7.58 -5.29
C PHE A 110 12.03 -6.05 -5.31
N LEU A 111 13.07 -5.38 -4.83
CA LEU A 111 13.22 -3.92 -5.00
C LEU A 111 13.24 -3.53 -6.48
N VAL A 112 13.98 -4.30 -7.31
CA VAL A 112 14.06 -4.06 -8.76
C VAL A 112 12.76 -4.44 -9.47
N TRP A 113 12.17 -5.59 -9.11
CA TRP A 113 10.94 -6.05 -9.76
C TRP A 113 9.72 -5.22 -9.38
N SER A 114 9.66 -4.68 -8.17
CA SER A 114 8.54 -3.87 -7.71
C SER A 114 8.38 -2.53 -8.45
N GLU A 115 9.44 -2.03 -9.08
CA GLU A 115 9.36 -0.82 -9.91
C GLU A 115 8.34 -0.94 -11.05
N VAL A 116 8.02 -2.17 -11.51
CA VAL A 116 6.98 -2.43 -12.51
C VAL A 116 5.60 -1.94 -12.04
N PHE A 117 5.34 -1.96 -10.74
CA PHE A 117 4.06 -1.54 -10.17
C PHE A 117 3.98 -0.02 -9.97
N ALA A 118 5.11 0.64 -9.72
CA ALA A 118 5.20 2.08 -9.52
C ALA A 118 5.21 2.86 -10.84
N SER A 119 5.84 2.26 -11.86
CA SER A 119 6.13 2.93 -13.11
C SER A 119 4.90 3.02 -14.02
N SER A 120 4.49 4.24 -14.33
CA SER A 120 3.57 4.48 -15.46
C SER A 120 4.30 4.95 -16.73
N THR A 121 5.55 5.44 -16.61
CA THR A 121 6.28 6.04 -17.73
C THR A 121 7.80 5.93 -17.65
N THR A 122 8.37 5.38 -16.57
CA THR A 122 9.83 5.33 -16.36
C THR A 122 10.49 4.10 -16.94
N LEU A 123 9.75 3.01 -17.12
CA LEU A 123 10.20 1.77 -17.74
C LEU A 123 9.68 1.66 -19.17
N THR A 124 10.49 1.13 -20.06
CA THR A 124 10.05 0.71 -21.39
C THR A 124 9.15 -0.52 -21.29
N ALA A 125 8.37 -0.80 -22.33
CA ALA A 125 7.53 -2.01 -22.38
C ALA A 125 8.37 -3.29 -22.29
N GLU A 126 9.57 -3.29 -22.88
CA GLU A 126 10.51 -4.43 -22.85
C GLU A 126 11.05 -4.66 -21.44
N GLU A 127 11.53 -3.61 -20.76
CA GLU A 127 12.00 -3.69 -19.35
C GLU A 127 10.88 -4.14 -18.41
N THR A 128 9.67 -3.63 -18.62
CA THR A 128 8.48 -4.04 -17.85
C THR A 128 8.21 -5.52 -18.02
N GLN A 129 8.23 -6.02 -19.26
CA GLN A 129 7.96 -7.42 -19.57
C GLN A 129 9.06 -8.35 -19.03
N GLU A 130 10.33 -7.96 -19.12
CA GLU A 130 11.46 -8.72 -18.59
C GLU A 130 11.37 -8.85 -17.05
N ARG A 131 11.18 -7.74 -16.35
CA ARG A 131 11.07 -7.72 -14.88
C ARG A 131 9.86 -8.50 -14.39
N LEU A 132 8.70 -8.31 -15.03
CA LEU A 132 7.50 -9.06 -14.70
C LEU A 132 7.68 -10.56 -14.98
N GLY A 133 8.28 -10.93 -16.11
CA GLY A 133 8.60 -12.32 -16.44
C GLY A 133 9.49 -12.98 -15.39
N SER A 134 10.53 -12.27 -14.95
CA SER A 134 11.43 -12.72 -13.88
C SER A 134 10.73 -12.90 -12.55
N LEU A 135 9.83 -11.96 -12.19
CA LEU A 135 9.01 -12.05 -10.97
C LEU A 135 8.06 -13.25 -11.02
N VAL A 136 7.34 -13.42 -12.14
CA VAL A 136 6.40 -14.53 -12.34
C VAL A 136 7.12 -15.87 -12.25
N GLN A 137 8.29 -16.00 -12.90
CA GLN A 137 9.09 -17.21 -12.86
C GLN A 137 9.55 -17.53 -11.43
N TYR A 138 10.08 -16.54 -10.71
CA TYR A 138 10.52 -16.72 -9.33
C TYR A 138 9.36 -17.15 -8.41
N MET A 139 8.23 -16.44 -8.49
CA MET A 139 7.07 -16.76 -7.66
C MET A 139 6.45 -18.11 -7.99
N SER A 140 6.49 -18.53 -9.27
CA SER A 140 6.05 -19.86 -9.68
C SER A 140 6.93 -20.96 -9.09
N GLU A 141 8.23 -20.76 -9.07
CA GLU A 141 9.18 -21.69 -8.47
C GLU A 141 9.04 -21.75 -6.95
N LEU A 142 8.88 -20.60 -6.28
CA LEU A 142 8.63 -20.54 -4.85
C LEU A 142 7.31 -21.26 -4.49
N LEU A 143 6.27 -21.06 -5.27
CA LEU A 143 4.98 -21.75 -5.09
C LEU A 143 5.14 -23.28 -5.20
N ARG A 144 5.90 -23.74 -6.21
CA ARG A 144 6.20 -25.19 -6.37
C ARG A 144 6.95 -25.74 -5.16
N GLN A 145 7.95 -25.03 -4.65
CA GLN A 145 8.68 -25.42 -3.44
C GLN A 145 7.75 -25.52 -2.23
N ARG A 146 6.81 -24.56 -2.06
CA ARG A 146 5.84 -24.60 -0.95
C ARG A 146 4.80 -25.71 -1.08
N GLN A 147 4.57 -26.23 -2.27
CA GLN A 147 3.75 -27.43 -2.47
C GLN A 147 4.47 -28.71 -1.98
N GLU A 148 5.78 -28.78 -2.16
CA GLU A 148 6.61 -29.91 -1.75
C GLU A 148 7.00 -29.81 -0.26
N GLU A 149 7.38 -28.60 0.20
CA GLU A 149 7.84 -28.30 1.54
C GLU A 149 7.11 -27.07 2.12
N PRO A 150 5.93 -27.28 2.75
CA PRO A 150 5.20 -26.19 3.37
C PRO A 150 5.98 -25.52 4.51
N ALA A 151 5.88 -24.19 4.62
CA ALA A 151 6.48 -23.36 5.66
C ALA A 151 5.42 -22.57 6.43
N ASP A 152 5.81 -21.82 7.46
CA ASP A 152 4.90 -20.90 8.18
C ASP A 152 4.82 -19.54 7.43
N ASP A 153 4.26 -19.56 6.21
CA ASP A 153 4.10 -18.41 5.35
C ASP A 153 2.73 -18.39 4.62
N LEU A 154 2.43 -17.24 4.00
CA LEU A 154 1.16 -17.06 3.29
C LEU A 154 1.01 -18.03 2.11
N LEU A 155 2.08 -18.24 1.32
CA LEU A 155 2.01 -19.12 0.16
C LEU A 155 1.68 -20.54 0.56
N SER A 156 2.32 -21.07 1.59
CA SER A 156 2.01 -22.39 2.15
C SER A 156 0.58 -22.47 2.65
N GLY A 157 0.09 -21.44 3.34
CA GLY A 157 -1.30 -21.37 3.79
C GLY A 157 -2.31 -21.39 2.64
N LEU A 158 -2.02 -20.73 1.52
CA LEU A 158 -2.86 -20.73 0.33
C LEU A 158 -2.82 -22.09 -0.40
N VAL A 159 -1.66 -22.71 -0.49
CA VAL A 159 -1.50 -24.06 -1.05
C VAL A 159 -2.31 -25.07 -0.26
N LEU A 160 -2.17 -25.08 1.08
CA LEU A 160 -2.95 -25.97 1.94
C LEU A 160 -4.46 -25.75 1.83
N ALA A 161 -4.90 -24.48 1.70
CA ALA A 161 -6.31 -24.17 1.50
C ALA A 161 -6.86 -24.66 0.16
N ARG A 162 -6.02 -24.68 -0.89
CA ARG A 162 -6.35 -25.29 -2.20
C ARG A 162 -6.60 -26.79 -2.06
N ASP A 163 -5.66 -27.49 -1.45
CA ASP A 163 -5.65 -28.94 -1.40
C ASP A 163 -6.78 -29.52 -0.52
N GLN A 164 -7.27 -28.75 0.46
CA GLN A 164 -8.37 -29.20 1.34
C GLN A 164 -9.78 -29.00 0.76
N ASP A 165 -9.99 -27.96 -0.06
CA ASP A 165 -11.34 -27.52 -0.42
C ASP A 165 -11.52 -27.23 -1.94
N ASP A 166 -10.51 -27.47 -2.78
CA ASP A 166 -10.46 -27.12 -4.23
C ASP A 166 -10.85 -25.66 -4.51
N ARG A 167 -10.41 -24.75 -3.63
CA ARG A 167 -10.89 -23.36 -3.60
C ARG A 167 -9.97 -22.36 -4.28
N PHE A 168 -8.75 -22.76 -4.65
CA PHE A 168 -7.80 -21.96 -5.41
C PHE A 168 -7.19 -22.76 -6.55
N THR A 169 -7.00 -22.12 -7.71
CA THR A 169 -6.08 -22.63 -8.72
C THR A 169 -4.65 -22.14 -8.42
N ALA A 170 -3.64 -22.83 -8.96
CA ALA A 170 -2.25 -22.36 -8.85
C ALA A 170 -2.07 -20.97 -9.48
N GLU A 171 -2.78 -20.69 -10.56
CA GLU A 171 -2.77 -19.38 -11.22
C GLU A 171 -3.38 -18.27 -10.35
N GLU A 172 -4.46 -18.55 -9.63
CA GLU A 172 -5.08 -17.60 -8.70
C GLU A 172 -4.15 -17.29 -7.52
N ILE A 173 -3.45 -18.31 -6.98
CA ILE A 173 -2.46 -18.10 -5.91
C ILE A 173 -1.31 -17.24 -6.41
N LEU A 174 -0.77 -17.55 -7.59
CA LEU A 174 0.31 -16.81 -8.22
C LEU A 174 -0.08 -15.35 -8.48
N SER A 175 -1.24 -15.13 -9.10
CA SER A 175 -1.79 -13.80 -9.37
C SER A 175 -1.96 -13.00 -8.06
N LEU A 176 -2.53 -13.63 -7.04
CA LEU A 176 -2.71 -12.99 -5.73
C LEU A 176 -1.36 -12.62 -5.10
N ALA A 177 -0.36 -13.50 -5.12
CA ALA A 177 0.95 -13.24 -4.56
C ALA A 177 1.67 -12.07 -5.24
N ILE A 178 1.58 -11.99 -6.59
CA ILE A 178 2.15 -10.88 -7.37
C ILE A 178 1.45 -9.55 -7.03
N VAL A 179 0.12 -9.57 -6.95
CA VAL A 179 -0.66 -8.36 -6.57
C VAL A 179 -0.35 -7.92 -5.15
N LEU A 180 -0.22 -8.86 -4.20
CA LEU A 180 0.11 -8.53 -2.81
C LEU A 180 1.52 -7.94 -2.68
N LEU A 181 2.47 -8.42 -3.48
CA LEU A 181 3.81 -7.85 -3.51
C LEU A 181 3.77 -6.37 -3.94
N GLY A 182 3.16 -6.08 -5.10
CA GLY A 182 3.07 -4.71 -5.60
C GLY A 182 2.26 -3.78 -4.68
N ALA A 183 1.08 -4.22 -4.26
CA ALA A 183 0.21 -3.43 -3.39
C ALA A 183 0.77 -3.23 -1.98
N GLY A 184 1.52 -4.22 -1.47
CA GLY A 184 2.09 -4.19 -0.12
C GLY A 184 3.34 -3.32 0.01
N HIS A 185 4.03 -3.04 -1.10
CA HIS A 185 5.26 -2.28 -1.09
C HIS A 185 5.04 -0.79 -1.44
N GLU A 186 4.52 -0.52 -2.62
CA GLU A 186 4.55 0.80 -3.24
C GLU A 186 3.80 1.88 -2.45
N ASN A 187 2.64 1.50 -1.88
CA ASN A 187 1.83 2.41 -1.08
C ASN A 187 2.57 2.87 0.19
N ILE A 188 3.25 1.96 0.87
CA ILE A 188 3.97 2.26 2.12
C ILE A 188 5.24 3.02 1.83
N THR A 189 5.99 2.65 0.77
CA THR A 189 7.16 3.40 0.27
C THR A 189 6.83 4.86 0.01
N SER A 190 5.64 5.15 -0.52
CA SER A 190 5.18 6.53 -0.76
C SER A 190 4.66 7.20 0.51
N GLN A 191 4.04 6.47 1.42
CA GLN A 191 3.35 7.05 2.57
C GLN A 191 4.30 7.40 3.72
N ILE A 192 5.34 6.60 3.97
CA ILE A 192 6.34 6.91 5.01
C ILE A 192 7.00 8.29 4.80
N PRO A 193 7.56 8.62 3.61
CA PRO A 193 8.12 9.95 3.39
C PRO A 193 7.08 11.06 3.44
N ASN A 194 5.83 10.80 3.01
CA ASN A 194 4.74 11.77 3.15
C ASN A 194 4.43 12.05 4.63
N PHE A 195 4.46 11.04 5.51
CA PHE A 195 4.27 11.20 6.95
C PHE A 195 5.40 12.03 7.56
N VAL A 196 6.64 11.67 7.27
CA VAL A 196 7.82 12.38 7.78
C VAL A 196 7.82 13.83 7.30
N TYR A 197 7.60 14.08 6.00
CA TYR A 197 7.49 15.42 5.44
C TYR A 197 6.39 16.22 6.14
N THR A 198 5.20 15.65 6.30
CA THR A 198 4.06 16.34 6.91
C THR A 198 4.33 16.65 8.38
N LEU A 199 4.86 15.70 9.15
CA LEU A 199 5.20 15.93 10.56
C LEU A 199 6.26 17.02 10.72
N LEU A 200 7.30 17.02 9.89
CA LEU A 200 8.35 18.07 9.93
C LEU A 200 7.85 19.46 9.52
N ARG A 201 6.72 19.53 8.78
CA ARG A 201 6.04 20.80 8.43
C ARG A 201 4.99 21.25 9.46
N HIS A 202 4.72 20.42 10.48
CA HIS A 202 3.80 20.72 11.58
C HIS A 202 4.53 20.58 12.92
N PRO A 203 5.43 21.52 13.27
CA PRO A 203 6.35 21.38 14.41
C PRO A 203 5.62 21.21 15.75
N ASP A 204 4.46 21.82 15.93
CA ASP A 204 3.68 21.69 17.17
C ASP A 204 3.12 20.27 17.33
N GLU A 205 2.60 19.68 16.26
CA GLU A 205 2.13 18.31 16.27
C GLU A 205 3.27 17.30 16.41
N LEU A 206 4.42 17.56 15.76
CA LEU A 206 5.62 16.76 15.93
C LEU A 206 6.14 16.80 17.37
N ALA A 207 6.16 17.99 17.99
CA ALA A 207 6.57 18.15 19.39
C ALA A 207 5.63 17.38 20.33
N ARG A 208 4.32 17.41 20.07
CA ARG A 208 3.30 16.63 20.79
C ARG A 208 3.57 15.13 20.70
N LEU A 209 3.82 14.64 19.47
CA LEU A 209 4.08 13.22 19.23
C LEU A 209 5.39 12.74 19.87
N ARG A 210 6.42 13.60 19.91
CA ARG A 210 7.67 13.33 20.63
C ARG A 210 7.48 13.29 22.14
N ALA A 211 6.60 14.13 22.68
CA ALA A 211 6.31 14.19 24.12
C ALA A 211 5.46 12.98 24.58
N ASP A 212 4.64 12.44 23.72
CA ASP A 212 3.75 11.31 24.00
C ASP A 212 3.76 10.29 22.84
N PRO A 213 4.72 9.34 22.84
CA PRO A 213 4.81 8.30 21.82
C PRO A 213 3.61 7.35 21.77
N GLU A 214 2.79 7.26 22.82
CA GLU A 214 1.57 6.46 22.84
C GLU A 214 0.51 6.98 21.85
N LEU A 215 0.66 8.23 21.39
CA LEU A 215 -0.17 8.80 20.32
C LEU A 215 0.14 8.23 18.92
N VAL A 216 1.25 7.52 18.70
CA VAL A 216 1.64 7.05 17.36
C VAL A 216 0.53 6.28 16.64
N PRO A 217 -0.19 5.34 17.25
CA PRO A 217 -1.27 4.64 16.57
C PRO A 217 -2.38 5.58 16.07
N GLN A 218 -2.77 6.56 16.89
CA GLN A 218 -3.77 7.56 16.55
C GLN A 218 -3.25 8.55 15.50
N ALA A 219 -2.01 8.97 15.62
CA ALA A 219 -1.34 9.85 14.66
C ALA A 219 -1.27 9.22 13.26
N VAL A 220 -1.04 7.91 13.15
CA VAL A 220 -1.07 7.19 11.88
C VAL A 220 -2.46 7.25 11.23
N GLU A 221 -3.55 7.08 11.99
CA GLU A 221 -4.91 7.22 11.43
C GLU A 221 -5.18 8.65 10.94
N GLU A 222 -4.77 9.67 11.71
CA GLU A 222 -4.96 11.07 11.30
C GLU A 222 -4.09 11.42 10.08
N LEU A 223 -2.84 10.96 10.03
CA LEU A 223 -1.98 11.16 8.86
C LEU A 223 -2.55 10.45 7.62
N MET A 224 -3.13 9.25 7.77
CA MET A 224 -3.85 8.55 6.69
C MET A 224 -5.09 9.28 6.22
N ARG A 225 -5.80 9.98 7.12
CA ARG A 225 -6.90 10.86 6.75
C ARG A 225 -6.42 12.11 6.03
N TYR A 226 -5.45 12.79 6.65
CA TYR A 226 -4.98 14.11 6.22
C TYR A 226 -4.23 14.09 4.91
N ILE A 227 -3.41 13.06 4.65
CA ILE A 227 -2.56 12.96 3.47
C ILE A 227 -3.22 12.11 2.39
N PRO A 228 -3.65 12.69 1.26
CA PRO A 228 -4.15 11.89 0.14
C PRO A 228 -2.98 11.12 -0.49
N LEU A 229 -3.01 9.78 -0.43
CA LEU A 229 -2.03 8.94 -1.11
C LEU A 229 -2.27 8.91 -2.63
N GLY A 230 -3.53 8.72 -3.03
CA GLY A 230 -3.91 8.67 -4.45
C GLY A 230 -4.27 10.04 -5.00
N LEU A 231 -3.65 10.39 -6.12
CA LEU A 231 -3.92 11.61 -6.89
C LEU A 231 -4.63 11.23 -8.19
N GLY A 232 -5.93 11.47 -8.27
CA GLY A 232 -6.69 11.29 -9.49
C GLY A 232 -7.59 10.05 -9.52
N PRO A 233 -8.15 9.71 -10.70
CA PRO A 233 -9.16 8.69 -10.88
C PRO A 233 -8.54 7.28 -10.87
N VAL A 234 -8.16 6.81 -9.69
CA VAL A 234 -7.63 5.46 -9.52
C VAL A 234 -8.76 4.50 -9.18
N LEU A 235 -8.80 3.35 -9.86
CA LEU A 235 -9.76 2.29 -9.60
C LEU A 235 -11.22 2.72 -9.81
N ALA A 236 -11.53 3.31 -10.97
CA ALA A 236 -12.90 3.61 -11.40
C ALA A 236 -13.81 2.39 -11.26
N ARG A 237 -15.08 2.63 -11.05
CA ARG A 237 -16.15 1.63 -11.10
C ARG A 237 -17.13 2.00 -12.21
N TYR A 238 -17.81 1.03 -12.73
CA TYR A 238 -18.82 1.25 -13.76
C TYR A 238 -20.21 0.96 -13.21
N ALA A 239 -21.13 1.87 -13.46
CA ALA A 239 -22.53 1.68 -13.10
C ALA A 239 -23.12 0.50 -13.92
N LEU A 240 -23.68 -0.49 -13.25
CA LEU A 240 -24.35 -1.62 -13.90
C LEU A 240 -25.78 -1.30 -14.32
N VAL A 241 -26.38 -0.29 -13.68
CA VAL A 241 -27.73 0.21 -13.94
C VAL A 241 -27.73 1.72 -13.81
N ASP A 242 -28.75 2.39 -14.31
CA ASP A 242 -28.96 3.80 -14.05
C ASP A 242 -29.13 4.05 -12.54
N VAL A 243 -28.36 4.96 -11.97
CA VAL A 243 -28.36 5.23 -10.53
C VAL A 243 -28.10 6.71 -10.26
N GLU A 244 -28.84 7.30 -9.34
CA GLU A 244 -28.62 8.65 -8.89
C GLU A 244 -27.58 8.69 -7.77
N VAL A 245 -26.57 9.56 -7.93
CA VAL A 245 -25.50 9.79 -6.95
C VAL A 245 -25.40 11.30 -6.70
N GLY A 246 -25.75 11.73 -5.48
CA GLY A 246 -25.67 13.15 -5.10
C GLY A 246 -26.51 14.07 -6.00
N GLY A 247 -27.68 13.62 -6.46
CA GLY A 247 -28.57 14.38 -7.34
C GLY A 247 -28.16 14.33 -8.84
N VAL A 248 -27.11 13.56 -9.20
CA VAL A 248 -26.66 13.39 -10.57
C VAL A 248 -26.99 11.98 -11.05
N LEU A 249 -27.67 11.87 -12.21
CA LEU A 249 -27.94 10.58 -12.84
C LEU A 249 -26.65 10.05 -13.48
N VAL A 250 -26.19 8.90 -13.00
CA VAL A 250 -25.14 8.08 -13.63
C VAL A 250 -25.83 6.96 -14.41
N ARG A 251 -25.56 6.87 -15.69
CA ARG A 251 -26.18 5.86 -16.56
C ARG A 251 -25.44 4.55 -16.51
N ALA A 252 -26.10 3.46 -16.79
CA ALA A 252 -25.47 2.17 -16.97
C ALA A 252 -24.32 2.25 -17.99
N GLY A 253 -23.15 1.69 -17.62
CA GLY A 253 -21.92 1.75 -18.42
C GLY A 253 -21.08 3.02 -18.25
N GLU A 254 -21.49 3.99 -17.44
CA GLU A 254 -20.67 5.16 -17.15
C GLU A 254 -19.68 4.91 -15.99
N PRO A 255 -18.43 5.43 -16.10
CA PRO A 255 -17.43 5.32 -15.03
C PRO A 255 -17.71 6.32 -13.90
N VAL A 256 -17.49 5.87 -12.68
CA VAL A 256 -17.57 6.69 -11.48
C VAL A 256 -16.33 6.48 -10.62
N VAL A 257 -15.76 7.59 -10.14
CA VAL A 257 -14.60 7.59 -9.26
C VAL A 257 -14.96 8.24 -7.92
N ALA A 258 -14.59 7.59 -6.81
CA ALA A 258 -14.67 8.18 -5.49
C ALA A 258 -13.39 8.98 -5.20
N SER A 259 -13.52 10.28 -4.95
CA SER A 259 -12.41 11.10 -4.44
C SER A 259 -12.20 10.82 -2.94
N LEU A 260 -11.30 9.87 -2.63
CA LEU A 260 -11.01 9.50 -1.24
C LEU A 260 -10.39 10.67 -0.46
N GLY A 261 -9.53 11.45 -1.12
CA GLY A 261 -8.93 12.64 -0.53
C GLY A 261 -9.96 13.70 -0.17
N SER A 262 -10.97 13.93 -1.03
CA SER A 262 -12.08 14.84 -0.73
C SER A 262 -12.96 14.31 0.40
N ALA A 263 -13.30 13.01 0.37
CA ALA A 263 -14.12 12.40 1.43
C ALA A 263 -13.43 12.47 2.81
N ASN A 264 -12.12 12.38 2.87
CA ASN A 264 -11.34 12.53 4.11
C ASN A 264 -11.23 13.99 4.59
N ARG A 265 -11.66 14.95 3.78
CA ARG A 265 -11.71 16.39 4.07
C ARG A 265 -13.14 16.92 4.13
N ASP A 266 -14.14 16.05 4.24
CA ASP A 266 -15.54 16.41 4.36
C ASP A 266 -15.81 16.97 5.76
N GLU A 267 -16.18 18.25 5.85
CA GLU A 267 -16.47 18.95 7.12
C GLU A 267 -17.75 18.46 7.79
N ASP A 268 -18.66 17.84 7.05
CA ASP A 268 -19.86 17.20 7.63
C ASP A 268 -19.49 15.93 8.43
N VAL A 269 -18.28 15.38 8.21
CA VAL A 269 -17.77 14.17 8.87
C VAL A 269 -16.63 14.48 9.83
N PHE A 270 -15.73 15.39 9.45
CA PHE A 270 -14.53 15.73 10.20
C PHE A 270 -14.51 17.22 10.55
N GLU A 271 -14.75 17.57 11.78
CA GLU A 271 -14.61 18.96 12.24
C GLU A 271 -13.20 19.48 11.97
N ARG A 272 -13.06 20.70 11.38
CA ARG A 272 -11.77 21.26 10.96
C ARG A 272 -10.99 20.30 10.08
N ALA A 273 -11.64 19.76 9.04
CA ALA A 273 -11.13 18.68 8.20
C ALA A 273 -9.79 19.00 7.52
N ASP A 274 -9.49 20.27 7.28
CA ASP A 274 -8.26 20.76 6.65
C ASP A 274 -7.09 20.95 7.63
N GLU A 275 -7.31 20.77 8.93
CA GLU A 275 -6.27 20.82 9.95
C GLU A 275 -5.75 19.42 10.27
N LEU A 276 -4.41 19.31 10.42
CA LEU A 276 -3.77 18.14 11.01
C LEU A 276 -3.91 18.25 12.53
N ASP A 277 -4.52 17.25 13.15
CA ASP A 277 -4.68 17.17 14.60
C ASP A 277 -4.44 15.72 15.05
N LEU A 278 -3.22 15.43 15.52
CA LEU A 278 -2.82 14.09 15.95
C LEU A 278 -3.59 13.60 17.19
N THR A 279 -4.35 14.50 17.85
CA THR A 279 -5.22 14.15 18.95
C THR A 279 -6.67 13.91 18.52
N ARG A 280 -6.95 14.08 17.23
CA ARG A 280 -8.27 13.79 16.67
C ARG A 280 -8.68 12.36 16.98
N GLN A 281 -9.85 12.17 17.54
CA GLN A 281 -10.37 10.81 17.75
C GLN A 281 -10.50 10.08 16.40
N PRO A 282 -10.05 8.81 16.30
CA PRO A 282 -10.15 8.05 15.07
C PRO A 282 -11.58 8.06 14.53
N GLY A 283 -11.74 8.56 13.30
CA GLY A 283 -13.00 8.65 12.60
C GLY A 283 -13.09 7.68 11.44
N PRO A 284 -14.20 7.66 10.70
CA PRO A 284 -14.44 6.75 9.60
C PRO A 284 -13.69 7.19 8.32
N HIS A 285 -12.39 7.50 8.42
CA HIS A 285 -11.62 7.89 7.24
C HIS A 285 -11.56 6.76 6.19
N VAL A 286 -11.50 7.12 4.93
CA VAL A 286 -11.45 6.18 3.81
C VAL A 286 -10.06 6.06 3.19
N GLY A 287 -9.00 6.34 3.95
CA GLY A 287 -7.60 6.19 3.49
C GLY A 287 -7.24 4.76 3.07
N PHE A 288 -7.94 3.75 3.61
CA PHE A 288 -7.84 2.34 3.20
C PHE A 288 -9.00 1.90 2.29
N GLY A 289 -9.76 2.84 1.74
CA GLY A 289 -10.97 2.54 0.98
C GLY A 289 -12.14 2.11 1.86
N HIS A 290 -13.19 1.55 1.22
CA HIS A 290 -14.39 1.08 1.90
C HIS A 290 -15.09 -0.05 1.10
N GLY A 291 -15.91 -0.85 1.78
CA GLY A 291 -16.72 -1.91 1.17
C GLY A 291 -15.91 -3.16 0.82
N ALA A 292 -16.33 -3.87 -0.22
CA ALA A 292 -15.73 -5.15 -0.61
C ALA A 292 -14.21 -5.04 -0.87
N HIS A 293 -13.76 -3.93 -1.43
CA HIS A 293 -12.36 -3.64 -1.73
C HIS A 293 -11.63 -2.82 -0.65
N HIS A 294 -12.13 -2.74 0.59
CA HIS A 294 -11.36 -2.19 1.70
C HIS A 294 -9.97 -2.86 1.76
N CYS A 295 -8.91 -2.10 1.98
CA CYS A 295 -7.53 -2.61 1.92
C CYS A 295 -7.37 -3.91 2.71
N LEU A 296 -6.89 -4.96 2.03
CA LEU A 296 -6.65 -6.27 2.65
C LEU A 296 -5.51 -6.20 3.67
N GLY A 297 -4.46 -5.45 3.33
CA GLY A 297 -3.26 -5.25 4.14
C GLY A 297 -3.36 -4.10 5.16
N ALA A 298 -4.56 -3.55 5.43
CA ALA A 298 -4.70 -2.35 6.28
C ALA A 298 -4.07 -2.51 7.68
N ALA A 299 -4.14 -3.70 8.29
CA ALA A 299 -3.51 -3.96 9.57
C ALA A 299 -1.98 -3.96 9.48
N LEU A 300 -1.43 -4.60 8.43
CA LEU A 300 0.01 -4.63 8.16
C LEU A 300 0.55 -3.24 7.89
N ALA A 301 -0.10 -2.49 7.01
CA ALA A 301 0.27 -1.12 6.68
C ALA A 301 0.29 -0.20 7.91
N ARG A 302 -0.72 -0.29 8.78
CA ARG A 302 -0.74 0.46 10.05
C ARG A 302 0.45 0.11 10.93
N MET A 303 0.73 -1.17 11.10
CA MET A 303 1.87 -1.63 11.90
C MET A 303 3.19 -1.11 11.34
N GLU A 304 3.40 -1.19 10.04
CA GLU A 304 4.64 -0.72 9.39
C GLU A 304 4.80 0.80 9.53
N MET A 305 3.74 1.58 9.29
CA MET A 305 3.77 3.04 9.46
C MET A 305 3.99 3.46 10.92
N GLN A 306 3.37 2.77 11.89
CA GLN A 306 3.63 3.00 13.32
C GLN A 306 5.10 2.77 13.65
N ILE A 307 5.65 1.62 13.25
CA ILE A 307 7.06 1.28 13.50
C ILE A 307 7.99 2.26 12.81
N ALA A 308 7.70 2.69 11.59
CA ALA A 308 8.49 3.66 10.87
C ALA A 308 8.55 4.99 11.63
N VAL A 309 7.41 5.52 12.05
CA VAL A 309 7.33 6.79 12.81
C VAL A 309 8.01 6.64 14.17
N GLU A 310 7.70 5.58 14.95
CA GLU A 310 8.32 5.29 16.23
C GLU A 310 9.86 5.28 16.12
N THR A 311 10.38 4.44 15.19
CA THR A 311 11.83 4.23 15.04
C THR A 311 12.55 5.50 14.61
N LEU A 312 12.01 6.22 13.61
CA LEU A 312 12.66 7.44 13.11
C LEU A 312 12.67 8.55 14.16
N LEU A 313 11.60 8.75 14.92
CA LEU A 313 11.53 9.80 15.93
C LEU A 313 12.36 9.46 17.18
N GLU A 314 12.45 8.19 17.56
CA GLU A 314 13.27 7.71 18.67
C GLU A 314 14.77 7.84 18.36
N ARG A 315 15.18 7.38 17.16
CA ARG A 315 16.58 7.31 16.76
C ARG A 315 17.14 8.66 16.28
N PHE A 316 16.28 9.55 15.78
CA PHE A 316 16.65 10.87 15.25
C PHE A 316 15.84 12.00 15.90
N PRO A 317 16.16 12.38 17.17
CA PRO A 317 15.45 13.46 17.86
C PRO A 317 15.51 14.80 17.13
N GLU A 318 16.60 15.06 16.39
CA GLU A 318 16.82 16.28 15.61
C GLU A 318 16.51 16.12 14.10
N LEU A 319 15.71 15.10 13.75
CA LEU A 319 15.34 14.81 12.35
C LEU A 319 14.82 16.06 11.62
N ARG A 320 15.41 16.35 10.47
CA ARG A 320 15.08 17.50 9.60
C ARG A 320 15.18 17.10 8.13
N ILE A 321 14.50 17.84 7.25
CA ILE A 321 14.74 17.79 5.82
C ILE A 321 16.04 18.52 5.52
N ALA A 322 16.93 17.92 4.75
CA ALA A 322 18.27 18.43 4.48
C ALA A 322 18.33 19.48 3.36
N VAL A 323 17.24 19.71 2.66
CA VAL A 323 17.12 20.66 1.54
C VAL A 323 15.92 21.58 1.73
N PRO A 324 15.90 22.79 1.11
CA PRO A 324 14.72 23.63 1.07
C PRO A 324 13.55 22.94 0.38
N ASP A 325 12.30 23.31 0.73
CA ASP A 325 11.09 22.73 0.15
C ASP A 325 10.98 22.89 -1.37
N GLU A 326 11.44 24.02 -1.90
CA GLU A 326 11.47 24.33 -3.31
C GLU A 326 12.38 23.40 -4.13
N ASP A 327 13.34 22.76 -3.48
CA ASP A 327 14.25 21.80 -4.10
C ASP A 327 13.68 20.37 -4.10
N LEU A 328 12.63 20.11 -3.32
CA LEU A 328 11.98 18.81 -3.28
C LEU A 328 11.21 18.56 -4.58
N LYS A 329 11.58 17.49 -5.27
CA LYS A 329 10.90 17.08 -6.51
C LYS A 329 9.80 16.09 -6.21
N TRP A 330 8.57 16.46 -6.55
CA TRP A 330 7.43 15.56 -6.46
C TRP A 330 7.34 14.71 -7.72
N ARG A 331 7.02 13.43 -7.55
CA ARG A 331 6.81 12.51 -8.67
C ARG A 331 5.63 12.98 -9.51
N THR A 332 5.83 13.00 -10.82
CA THR A 332 4.79 13.29 -11.82
C THR A 332 4.54 12.06 -12.66
N GLY A 333 3.35 11.94 -13.26
CA GLY A 333 3.00 10.78 -14.08
C GLY A 333 2.69 9.50 -13.28
N THR A 334 2.61 9.58 -11.95
CA THR A 334 2.15 8.48 -11.09
C THR A 334 0.79 8.82 -10.48
N PHE A 335 0.05 7.80 -10.08
CA PHE A 335 -1.21 8.01 -9.36
C PHE A 335 -1.01 8.19 -7.85
N MET A 336 0.22 7.97 -7.35
CA MET A 336 0.54 8.16 -5.94
C MET A 336 1.27 9.47 -5.70
N ARG A 337 0.87 10.17 -4.64
CA ARG A 337 1.59 11.34 -4.15
C ARG A 337 2.87 10.88 -3.46
N SER A 338 4.01 11.24 -3.99
CA SER A 338 5.32 10.96 -3.39
C SER A 338 6.36 11.96 -3.90
N VAL A 339 7.37 12.23 -3.10
CA VAL A 339 8.60 12.89 -3.57
C VAL A 339 9.48 11.88 -4.31
N VAL A 340 10.37 12.37 -5.16
CA VAL A 340 11.38 11.54 -5.85
C VAL A 340 12.41 11.06 -4.85
N GLU A 341 12.89 11.96 -4.01
CA GLU A 341 13.84 11.75 -2.93
C GLU A 341 13.41 12.61 -1.74
N LEU A 342 13.65 12.13 -0.52
CA LEU A 342 13.49 12.92 0.69
C LEU A 342 14.82 12.92 1.48
N PRO A 343 15.76 13.84 1.15
CA PRO A 343 17.00 13.96 1.89
C PRO A 343 16.73 14.41 3.33
N ILE A 344 17.19 13.63 4.28
CA ILE A 344 17.03 13.92 5.71
C ILE A 344 18.40 14.03 6.40
N THR A 345 18.41 14.78 7.49
CA THR A 345 19.57 14.95 8.38
C THR A 345 19.11 14.91 9.84
N TRP A 346 20.03 14.61 10.76
CA TRP A 346 19.81 14.49 12.19
C TRP A 346 21.01 14.93 13.02
#